data_f786061866791ffaefbd1fd8e8fda3a9
#
_entry.id   f786061866791ffaefbd1fd8e8fda3a9
#
_cell.length_a   1.000
_cell.length_b   1.000
_cell.length_c   1.000
_cell.angle_alpha   90.00
_cell.angle_beta   90.00
_cell.angle_gamma   90.00
#
_symmetry.space_group_name_H-M   'P 1'
#
loop_
_entity.id
_entity.type
_entity.pdbx_description
1 polymer ?
#
loop_
_entity_poly.entity_id
_entity_poly.type
_entity_poly.pdbx_seq_one_letter_code
_entity_poly.pdbx_strand_id
1 'polypeptide(L)'
;MNTYRTGIDIGSTTVKLVVLDDNDNIIYGDYRRHQAHTQQTLADLLREAREALGDCALRPAITGSGSINLGRALDIPFVQEVVAVASALEQRYPQTDVAIELGGEDAKIIYFTGGLEERMNGVCAGGTGSFIDQMAALLQTDAKGLNDAAADYQELYTIAARCGVFAKTDIQPLINEGATRADLAASIFQAVVNQTISGLACGKPIRGCVAFLGGPLHFLPELKKAFIRTLKLTPENIVDPDNSHLFAAMGAALETEAGTAARPIGELIDRLAQGVTMVFEIK
;
A
#
# COMPACT_ATOMS: atom_id res chain seq x y z
N MET A 1 5.23 -28.06 -16.72
CA MET A 1 4.64 -26.72 -16.49
C MET A 1 5.24 -26.19 -15.20
N ASN A 2 5.91 -25.04 -15.23
CA ASN A 2 6.50 -24.46 -14.04
C ASN A 2 5.39 -24.04 -13.06
N THR A 3 5.66 -24.17 -11.76
CA THR A 3 4.70 -23.80 -10.72
C THR A 3 5.33 -22.74 -9.84
N TYR A 4 4.62 -21.63 -9.62
CA TYR A 4 5.12 -20.48 -8.87
C TYR A 4 4.19 -20.13 -7.71
N ARG A 5 4.74 -19.66 -6.58
CA ARG A 5 3.96 -19.06 -5.51
C ARG A 5 3.51 -17.66 -5.94
N THR A 6 2.27 -17.34 -5.63
CA THR A 6 1.65 -16.11 -6.13
C THR A 6 0.85 -15.44 -5.02
N GLY A 7 1.11 -14.16 -4.82
CA GLY A 7 0.36 -13.33 -3.89
C GLY A 7 -0.46 -12.29 -4.62
N ILE A 8 -1.70 -12.17 -4.21
CA ILE A 8 -2.66 -11.19 -4.72
C ILE A 8 -3.06 -10.30 -3.54
N ASP A 9 -2.85 -8.99 -3.67
CA ASP A 9 -3.34 -8.03 -2.71
C ASP A 9 -4.41 -7.13 -3.35
N ILE A 10 -5.62 -7.17 -2.77
CA ILE A 10 -6.73 -6.34 -3.19
C ILE A 10 -7.06 -5.36 -2.08
N GLY A 11 -6.48 -4.17 -2.20
CA GLY A 11 -6.79 -3.05 -1.32
C GLY A 11 -8.02 -2.27 -1.80
N SER A 12 -8.36 -1.22 -1.08
CA SER A 12 -9.53 -0.35 -1.35
C SER A 12 -9.47 0.36 -2.71
N THR A 13 -8.26 0.66 -3.22
CA THR A 13 -8.06 1.42 -4.47
C THR A 13 -7.21 0.69 -5.50
N THR A 14 -6.50 -0.38 -5.12
CA THR A 14 -5.49 -1.03 -5.96
C THR A 14 -5.54 -2.54 -5.90
N VAL A 15 -5.12 -3.18 -7.00
CA VAL A 15 -4.79 -4.61 -7.06
C VAL A 15 -3.29 -4.73 -7.30
N LYS A 16 -2.67 -5.66 -6.58
CA LYS A 16 -1.26 -6.00 -6.73
C LYS A 16 -1.14 -7.50 -6.97
N LEU A 17 -0.23 -7.87 -7.84
CA LEU A 17 0.10 -9.26 -8.15
C LEU A 17 1.60 -9.44 -8.04
N VAL A 18 2.03 -10.45 -7.29
CA VAL A 18 3.44 -10.85 -7.18
C VAL A 18 3.54 -12.34 -7.46
N VAL A 19 4.49 -12.71 -8.31
CA VAL A 19 4.86 -14.11 -8.59
C VAL A 19 6.31 -14.32 -8.16
N LEU A 20 6.53 -15.34 -7.34
CA LEU A 20 7.84 -15.70 -6.81
C LEU A 20 8.36 -16.98 -7.44
N ASP A 21 9.68 -17.04 -7.70
CA ASP A 21 10.39 -18.27 -8.02
C ASP A 21 10.65 -19.14 -6.76
N ASP A 22 11.31 -20.28 -6.95
CA ASP A 22 11.64 -21.20 -5.86
C ASP A 22 12.67 -20.62 -4.85
N ASN A 23 13.35 -19.53 -5.22
CA ASN A 23 14.31 -18.81 -4.35
C ASN A 23 13.71 -17.54 -3.74
N ASP A 24 12.39 -17.38 -3.77
CA ASP A 24 11.66 -16.22 -3.28
C ASP A 24 11.95 -14.90 -4.02
N ASN A 25 12.54 -14.96 -5.21
CA ASN A 25 12.71 -13.75 -6.01
C ASN A 25 11.42 -13.40 -6.73
N ILE A 26 11.11 -12.12 -6.81
CA ILE A 26 10.00 -11.61 -7.60
C ILE A 26 10.38 -11.75 -9.09
N ILE A 27 9.71 -12.65 -9.80
CA ILE A 27 9.85 -12.85 -11.25
C ILE A 27 8.78 -12.11 -12.06
N TYR A 28 7.69 -11.71 -11.39
CA TYR A 28 6.69 -10.79 -11.89
C TYR A 28 6.08 -10.03 -10.72
N GLY A 29 5.89 -8.74 -10.87
CA GLY A 29 5.23 -7.89 -9.88
C GLY A 29 4.60 -6.68 -10.55
N ASP A 30 3.33 -6.41 -10.27
CA ASP A 30 2.65 -5.22 -10.77
C ASP A 30 1.65 -4.68 -9.75
N TYR A 31 1.40 -3.38 -9.86
CA TYR A 31 0.55 -2.57 -8.99
C TYR A 31 -0.36 -1.69 -9.85
N ARG A 32 -1.69 -1.85 -9.69
CA ARG A 32 -2.65 -1.16 -10.56
C ARG A 32 -3.86 -0.64 -9.79
N ARG A 33 -4.28 0.59 -10.08
CA ARG A 33 -5.54 1.15 -9.57
C ARG A 33 -6.71 0.47 -10.29
N HIS A 34 -7.69 -0.04 -9.51
CA HIS A 34 -8.81 -0.82 -10.07
C HIS A 34 -10.05 0.02 -10.40
N GLN A 35 -10.16 1.27 -9.91
CA GLN A 35 -11.29 2.15 -10.20
C GLN A 35 -12.67 1.44 -10.09
N ALA A 36 -12.85 0.64 -9.04
CA ALA A 36 -14.01 -0.23 -8.80
C ALA A 36 -14.15 -1.44 -9.77
N HIS A 37 -13.22 -1.66 -10.70
CA HIS A 37 -13.20 -2.81 -11.62
C HIS A 37 -12.21 -3.90 -11.16
N THR A 38 -12.31 -4.31 -9.91
CA THR A 38 -11.32 -5.20 -9.25
C THR A 38 -11.07 -6.51 -10.00
N GLN A 39 -12.14 -7.22 -10.39
CA GLN A 39 -12.01 -8.51 -11.10
C GLN A 39 -11.35 -8.34 -12.47
N GLN A 40 -11.75 -7.32 -13.22
CA GLN A 40 -11.16 -7.02 -14.52
C GLN A 40 -9.67 -6.67 -14.38
N THR A 41 -9.33 -5.81 -13.40
CA THR A 41 -7.94 -5.41 -13.14
C THR A 41 -7.08 -6.63 -12.77
N LEU A 42 -7.57 -7.53 -11.92
CA LEU A 42 -6.83 -8.77 -11.60
C LEU A 42 -6.68 -9.67 -12.82
N ALA A 43 -7.73 -9.81 -13.65
CA ALA A 43 -7.65 -10.61 -14.88
C ALA A 43 -6.62 -10.04 -15.86
N ASP A 44 -6.53 -8.72 -15.97
CA ASP A 44 -5.55 -8.05 -16.84
C ASP A 44 -4.11 -8.27 -16.32
N LEU A 45 -3.88 -8.14 -15.02
CA LEU A 45 -2.59 -8.44 -14.40
C LEU A 45 -2.17 -9.90 -14.63
N LEU A 46 -3.09 -10.85 -14.50
CA LEU A 46 -2.81 -12.26 -14.76
C LEU A 46 -2.51 -12.54 -16.24
N ARG A 47 -3.17 -11.85 -17.18
CA ARG A 47 -2.86 -11.95 -18.62
C ARG A 47 -1.44 -11.47 -18.92
N GLU A 48 -1.07 -10.32 -18.38
CA GLU A 48 0.28 -9.77 -18.54
C GLU A 48 1.34 -10.65 -17.86
N ALA A 49 1.04 -11.20 -16.68
CA ALA A 49 1.91 -12.19 -16.06
C ALA A 49 2.09 -13.44 -16.94
N ARG A 50 1.01 -13.92 -17.58
CA ARG A 50 1.07 -15.03 -18.54
C ARG A 50 1.90 -14.71 -19.77
N GLU A 51 1.80 -13.48 -20.28
CA GLU A 51 2.62 -13.01 -21.40
C GLU A 51 4.11 -12.99 -21.04
N ALA A 52 4.44 -12.56 -19.81
CA ALA A 52 5.81 -12.48 -19.33
C ALA A 52 6.43 -13.85 -18.96
N LEU A 53 5.65 -14.74 -18.35
CA LEU A 53 6.14 -16.01 -17.78
C LEU A 53 5.82 -17.24 -18.64
N GLY A 54 4.97 -17.08 -19.65
CA GLY A 54 4.39 -18.19 -20.42
C GLY A 54 3.28 -18.93 -19.66
N ASP A 55 2.82 -20.04 -20.22
CA ASP A 55 1.87 -20.93 -19.54
C ASP A 55 2.52 -21.60 -18.33
N CYS A 56 2.03 -21.24 -17.16
CA CYS A 56 2.51 -21.72 -15.87
C CYS A 56 1.34 -22.10 -14.94
N ALA A 57 1.65 -22.78 -13.87
CA ALA A 57 0.73 -23.00 -12.76
C ALA A 57 1.07 -22.05 -11.61
N LEU A 58 0.05 -21.53 -10.96
CA LEU A 58 0.18 -20.65 -9.82
C LEU A 58 -0.34 -21.34 -8.56
N ARG A 59 0.36 -21.20 -7.45
CA ARG A 59 -0.15 -21.47 -6.10
C ARG A 59 -0.52 -20.12 -5.49
N PRO A 60 -1.79 -19.68 -5.59
CA PRO A 60 -2.18 -18.37 -5.18
C PRO A 60 -2.52 -18.32 -3.69
N ALA A 61 -2.19 -17.19 -3.05
CA ALA A 61 -2.78 -16.72 -1.82
C ALA A 61 -3.26 -15.28 -2.00
N ILE A 62 -4.28 -14.85 -1.25
CA ILE A 62 -4.88 -13.54 -1.42
C ILE A 62 -4.93 -12.80 -0.09
N THR A 63 -4.69 -11.50 -0.13
CA THR A 63 -4.74 -10.59 1.02
C THR A 63 -5.39 -9.25 0.65
N GLY A 64 -5.54 -8.37 1.62
CA GLY A 64 -6.12 -7.05 1.44
C GLY A 64 -7.60 -6.97 1.78
N SER A 65 -8.07 -5.78 2.13
CA SER A 65 -9.42 -5.52 2.64
C SER A 65 -10.54 -5.85 1.62
N GLY A 66 -10.25 -5.74 0.32
CA GLY A 66 -11.20 -6.03 -0.78
C GLY A 66 -11.22 -7.49 -1.24
N SER A 67 -10.41 -8.37 -0.66
CA SER A 67 -10.10 -9.69 -1.24
C SER A 67 -10.99 -10.85 -0.77
N ILE A 68 -11.63 -10.76 0.41
CA ILE A 68 -12.27 -11.89 1.09
C ILE A 68 -13.32 -12.59 0.21
N ASN A 69 -14.20 -11.82 -0.41
CA ASN A 69 -15.28 -12.39 -1.24
C ASN A 69 -14.71 -12.99 -2.55
N LEU A 70 -13.72 -12.32 -3.13
CA LEU A 70 -13.10 -12.82 -4.36
C LEU A 70 -12.24 -14.07 -4.08
N GLY A 71 -11.52 -14.12 -2.97
CA GLY A 71 -10.77 -15.28 -2.53
C GLY A 71 -11.67 -16.50 -2.33
N ARG A 72 -12.80 -16.35 -1.63
CA ARG A 72 -13.81 -17.42 -1.49
C ARG A 72 -14.34 -17.90 -2.83
N ALA A 73 -14.71 -16.96 -3.70
CA ALA A 73 -15.31 -17.27 -4.98
C ALA A 73 -14.32 -17.93 -5.96
N LEU A 74 -13.03 -17.63 -5.85
CA LEU A 74 -11.95 -18.27 -6.61
C LEU A 74 -11.36 -19.49 -5.88
N ASP A 75 -11.78 -19.78 -4.64
CA ASP A 75 -11.22 -20.81 -3.79
C ASP A 75 -9.70 -20.63 -3.62
N ILE A 76 -9.30 -19.39 -3.27
CA ILE A 76 -7.93 -18.99 -2.97
C ILE A 76 -7.80 -18.73 -1.47
N PRO A 77 -6.80 -19.31 -0.77
CA PRO A 77 -6.56 -19.08 0.64
C PRO A 77 -6.34 -17.60 0.95
N PHE A 78 -7.00 -17.11 2.01
CA PHE A 78 -6.83 -15.75 2.51
C PHE A 78 -5.74 -15.69 3.58
N VAL A 79 -4.84 -14.73 3.45
CA VAL A 79 -3.81 -14.38 4.44
C VAL A 79 -4.13 -13.02 5.01
N GLN A 80 -4.09 -12.88 6.33
CA GLN A 80 -4.25 -11.57 6.96
C GLN A 80 -3.12 -10.63 6.54
N GLU A 81 -3.45 -9.39 6.23
CA GLU A 81 -2.51 -8.43 5.66
C GLU A 81 -1.32 -8.15 6.59
N VAL A 82 -1.57 -8.02 7.91
CA VAL A 82 -0.49 -7.85 8.89
C VAL A 82 0.45 -9.04 8.93
N VAL A 83 -0.06 -10.27 8.78
CA VAL A 83 0.75 -11.50 8.70
C VAL A 83 1.58 -11.49 7.43
N ALA A 84 0.96 -11.20 6.29
CA ALA A 84 1.66 -11.12 5.00
C ALA A 84 2.80 -10.10 5.04
N VAL A 85 2.54 -8.88 5.51
CA VAL A 85 3.58 -7.83 5.63
C VAL A 85 4.68 -8.24 6.60
N ALA A 86 4.32 -8.84 7.75
CA ALA A 86 5.29 -9.31 8.72
C ALA A 86 6.21 -10.38 8.14
N SER A 87 5.67 -11.42 7.50
CA SER A 87 6.45 -12.48 6.85
C SER A 87 7.42 -11.92 5.81
N ALA A 88 6.96 -10.99 4.98
CA ALA A 88 7.81 -10.36 3.97
C ALA A 88 8.98 -9.57 4.60
N LEU A 89 8.72 -8.81 5.67
CA LEU A 89 9.74 -8.05 6.38
C LEU A 89 10.71 -8.96 7.15
N GLU A 90 10.21 -9.94 7.87
CA GLU A 90 11.05 -10.88 8.63
C GLU A 90 12.02 -11.63 7.71
N GLN A 91 11.58 -11.99 6.51
CA GLN A 91 12.42 -12.70 5.56
C GLN A 91 13.43 -11.78 4.85
N ARG A 92 13.02 -10.55 4.48
CA ARG A 92 13.83 -9.67 3.64
C ARG A 92 14.61 -8.62 4.42
N TYR A 93 14.04 -8.14 5.52
CA TYR A 93 14.55 -7.04 6.34
C TYR A 93 14.36 -7.34 7.82
N PRO A 94 14.98 -8.42 8.36
CA PRO A 94 14.79 -8.90 9.73
C PRO A 94 15.21 -7.89 10.81
N GLN A 95 15.94 -6.84 10.43
CA GLN A 95 16.32 -5.74 11.33
C GLN A 95 15.19 -4.74 11.57
N THR A 96 14.03 -4.88 10.92
CA THR A 96 12.93 -3.93 11.04
C THR A 96 12.28 -3.96 12.43
N ASP A 97 12.27 -2.83 13.12
CA ASP A 97 11.60 -2.67 14.41
C ASP A 97 10.17 -2.16 14.25
N VAL A 98 9.92 -1.28 13.26
CA VAL A 98 8.63 -0.67 12.99
C VAL A 98 8.42 -0.56 11.49
N ALA A 99 7.22 -0.85 10.99
CA ALA A 99 6.82 -0.52 9.63
C ALA A 99 5.73 0.53 9.64
N ILE A 100 5.86 1.52 8.75
CA ILE A 100 4.82 2.50 8.42
C ILE A 100 4.33 2.16 7.03
N GLU A 101 3.06 1.81 6.91
CA GLU A 101 2.43 1.48 5.64
C GLU A 101 1.32 2.48 5.34
N LEU A 102 1.37 3.09 4.16
CA LEU A 102 0.29 3.93 3.65
C LEU A 102 -0.34 3.28 2.43
N GLY A 103 -1.61 2.95 2.56
CA GLY A 103 -2.46 2.44 1.48
C GLY A 103 -3.29 3.53 0.81
N GLY A 104 -4.28 3.10 0.01
CA GLY A 104 -5.24 3.98 -0.62
C GLY A 104 -6.16 4.67 0.38
N GLU A 105 -6.73 3.92 1.30
CA GLU A 105 -7.64 4.42 2.35
C GLU A 105 -7.19 4.04 3.76
N ASP A 106 -6.21 3.14 3.87
CA ASP A 106 -5.67 2.64 5.13
C ASP A 106 -4.27 3.23 5.39
N ALA A 107 -4.00 3.53 6.65
CA ALA A 107 -2.68 3.84 7.17
C ALA A 107 -2.40 2.93 8.37
N LYS A 108 -1.22 2.34 8.44
CA LYS A 108 -0.86 1.38 9.47
C LYS A 108 0.51 1.68 10.04
N ILE A 109 0.68 1.38 11.33
CA ILE A 109 1.97 1.26 11.99
C ILE A 109 2.04 -0.14 12.59
N ILE A 110 3.04 -0.90 12.20
CA ILE A 110 3.27 -2.27 12.67
C ILE A 110 4.55 -2.27 13.49
N TYR A 111 4.47 -2.69 14.75
CA TYR A 111 5.60 -2.84 15.66
C TYR A 111 5.98 -4.30 15.76
N PHE A 112 7.27 -4.60 15.64
CA PHE A 112 7.84 -5.96 15.73
C PHE A 112 8.50 -6.22 17.07
N THR A 113 8.96 -5.17 17.76
CA THR A 113 9.64 -5.31 19.05
C THR A 113 8.65 -5.56 20.19
N GLY A 114 8.83 -6.68 20.89
CA GLY A 114 7.95 -7.08 22.01
C GLY A 114 6.68 -7.83 21.60
N GLY A 115 6.64 -8.28 20.36
CA GLY A 115 5.50 -8.96 19.72
C GLY A 115 4.90 -8.14 18.60
N LEU A 116 4.19 -8.81 17.70
CA LEU A 116 3.54 -8.16 16.55
C LEU A 116 2.33 -7.35 17.03
N GLU A 117 2.38 -6.02 16.86
CA GLU A 117 1.29 -5.10 17.18
C GLU A 117 0.99 -4.21 15.98
N GLU A 118 -0.22 -4.29 15.47
CA GLU A 118 -0.71 -3.44 14.39
C GLU A 118 -1.61 -2.34 14.94
N ARG A 119 -1.43 -1.13 14.44
CA ARG A 119 -2.30 0.03 14.64
C ARG A 119 -2.71 0.57 13.30
N MET A 120 -3.99 0.66 13.07
CA MET A 120 -4.57 1.08 11.80
C MET A 120 -5.55 2.25 12.04
N ASN A 121 -5.67 3.15 11.06
CA ASN A 121 -6.71 4.17 11.09
C ASN A 121 -8.09 3.50 11.02
N GLY A 122 -9.06 4.12 11.66
CA GLY A 122 -10.46 3.67 11.58
C GLY A 122 -11.12 4.03 10.25
N VAL A 123 -12.31 4.59 10.30
CA VAL A 123 -13.14 4.94 9.11
C VAL A 123 -12.66 6.18 8.34
N CYS A 124 -11.65 6.91 8.81
CA CYS A 124 -11.22 8.17 8.21
C CYS A 124 -10.01 7.97 7.30
N ALA A 125 -10.17 8.29 6.03
CA ALA A 125 -9.08 8.27 5.04
C ALA A 125 -8.02 9.40 5.22
N GLY A 126 -8.10 10.20 6.27
CA GLY A 126 -7.08 11.22 6.60
C GLY A 126 -5.70 10.58 6.77
N GLY A 127 -4.70 11.15 6.12
CA GLY A 127 -3.35 10.61 6.16
C GLY A 127 -3.09 9.44 5.21
N THR A 128 -3.93 9.21 4.21
CA THR A 128 -3.83 8.10 3.25
C THR A 128 -3.68 8.60 1.80
N GLY A 129 -3.52 7.67 0.87
CA GLY A 129 -3.44 7.98 -0.57
C GLY A 129 -4.65 8.75 -1.09
N SER A 130 -5.86 8.39 -0.66
CA SER A 130 -7.10 9.09 -1.05
C SER A 130 -7.13 10.53 -0.56
N PHE A 131 -6.60 10.81 0.64
CA PHE A 131 -6.45 12.19 1.10
C PHE A 131 -5.47 12.97 0.21
N ILE A 132 -4.34 12.36 -0.14
CA ILE A 132 -3.34 12.98 -1.03
C ILE A 132 -3.96 13.28 -2.40
N ASP A 133 -4.69 12.34 -2.99
CA ASP A 133 -5.38 12.51 -4.27
C ASP A 133 -6.40 13.68 -4.23
N GLN A 134 -7.18 13.79 -3.13
CA GLN A 134 -8.13 14.90 -2.94
C GLN A 134 -7.42 16.26 -2.85
N MET A 135 -6.30 16.33 -2.13
CA MET A 135 -5.53 17.58 -1.99
C MET A 135 -4.82 17.94 -3.30
N ALA A 136 -4.32 16.95 -4.03
CA ALA A 136 -3.74 17.15 -5.35
C ALA A 136 -4.78 17.73 -6.33
N ALA A 137 -6.00 17.15 -6.35
CA ALA A 137 -7.10 17.67 -7.16
C ALA A 137 -7.49 19.11 -6.78
N LEU A 138 -7.48 19.46 -5.50
CA LEU A 138 -7.72 20.82 -5.03
C LEU A 138 -6.69 21.82 -5.60
N LEU A 139 -5.43 21.38 -5.71
CA LEU A 139 -4.34 22.16 -6.30
C LEU A 139 -4.22 21.97 -7.83
N GLN A 140 -5.24 21.38 -8.48
CA GLN A 140 -5.30 21.14 -9.92
C GLN A 140 -4.09 20.34 -10.44
N THR A 141 -3.73 19.27 -9.75
CA THR A 141 -2.65 18.35 -10.10
C THR A 141 -3.01 16.92 -9.70
N ASP A 142 -2.09 16.00 -9.90
CA ASP A 142 -2.13 14.64 -9.38
C ASP A 142 -1.12 14.45 -8.23
N ALA A 143 -1.07 13.25 -7.65
CA ALA A 143 -0.16 12.94 -6.55
C ALA A 143 1.31 13.12 -6.94
N LYS A 144 1.67 12.78 -8.20
CA LYS A 144 3.03 12.97 -8.72
C LYS A 144 3.36 14.46 -8.82
N GLY A 145 2.49 15.27 -9.41
CA GLY A 145 2.71 16.71 -9.52
C GLY A 145 2.74 17.41 -8.17
N LEU A 146 1.98 16.89 -7.16
CA LEU A 146 2.08 17.34 -5.78
C LEU A 146 3.46 17.04 -5.20
N ASN A 147 3.97 15.83 -5.43
CA ASN A 147 5.30 15.42 -4.99
C ASN A 147 6.40 16.28 -5.62
N ASP A 148 6.31 16.48 -6.95
CA ASP A 148 7.30 17.26 -7.69
C ASP A 148 7.32 18.72 -7.20
N ALA A 149 6.15 19.30 -6.90
CA ALA A 149 6.05 20.65 -6.33
C ALA A 149 6.66 20.75 -4.92
N ALA A 150 6.44 19.73 -4.09
CA ALA A 150 6.90 19.73 -2.70
C ALA A 150 8.43 19.74 -2.55
N ALA A 151 9.18 19.42 -3.60
CA ALA A 151 10.65 19.39 -3.55
C ALA A 151 11.28 20.77 -3.28
N ASP A 152 10.64 21.85 -3.74
CA ASP A 152 11.18 23.22 -3.73
C ASP A 152 10.57 24.11 -2.62
N TYR A 153 9.92 23.52 -1.61
CA TYR A 153 9.26 24.28 -0.54
C TYR A 153 10.24 25.10 0.31
N GLN A 154 9.76 26.22 0.80
CA GLN A 154 10.52 27.12 1.70
C GLN A 154 9.85 27.21 3.07
N GLU A 155 8.52 27.06 3.14
CA GLU A 155 7.73 27.23 4.35
C GLU A 155 6.73 26.09 4.53
N LEU A 156 6.43 25.73 5.79
CA LEU A 156 5.42 24.73 6.13
C LEU A 156 4.27 25.39 6.90
N TYR A 157 3.07 25.26 6.38
CA TYR A 157 1.84 25.72 7.03
C TYR A 157 1.16 24.61 7.81
N THR A 158 0.44 24.96 8.86
CA THR A 158 -0.36 23.99 9.61
C THR A 158 -1.65 23.70 8.86
N ILE A 159 -1.82 22.45 8.44
CA ILE A 159 -3.01 21.93 7.75
C ILE A 159 -3.56 20.74 8.54
N ALA A 160 -4.88 20.69 8.74
CA ALA A 160 -5.55 19.58 9.39
C ALA A 160 -5.71 18.41 8.41
N ALA A 161 -5.10 17.26 8.72
CA ALA A 161 -5.15 16.05 7.88
C ALA A 161 -6.27 15.07 8.26
N ARG A 162 -7.13 15.39 9.24
CA ARG A 162 -8.19 14.48 9.71
C ARG A 162 -9.30 14.28 8.69
N CYS A 163 -9.62 15.32 7.91
CA CYS A 163 -10.71 15.29 6.95
C CYS A 163 -10.39 16.23 5.80
N GLY A 164 -10.59 15.78 4.56
CA GLY A 164 -10.35 16.58 3.37
C GLY A 164 -11.16 17.88 3.34
N VAL A 165 -12.34 17.94 3.98
CA VAL A 165 -13.14 19.16 4.11
C VAL A 165 -12.43 20.20 4.97
N PHE A 166 -11.92 19.82 6.14
CA PHE A 166 -11.16 20.72 7.00
C PHE A 166 -9.84 21.14 6.38
N ALA A 167 -9.12 20.21 5.75
CA ALA A 167 -7.89 20.53 5.03
C ALA A 167 -8.15 21.59 3.94
N LYS A 168 -9.26 21.47 3.21
CA LYS A 168 -9.65 22.47 2.20
C LYS A 168 -9.90 23.84 2.81
N THR A 169 -10.54 23.92 3.99
CA THR A 169 -10.79 25.20 4.69
C THR A 169 -9.49 25.83 5.21
N ASP A 170 -8.47 25.04 5.51
CA ASP A 170 -7.15 25.55 5.90
C ASP A 170 -6.34 26.03 4.68
N ILE A 171 -6.41 25.28 3.57
CA ILE A 171 -5.63 25.57 2.36
C ILE A 171 -6.17 26.79 1.61
N GLN A 172 -7.49 27.00 1.55
CA GLN A 172 -8.08 28.06 0.75
C GLN A 172 -7.64 29.48 1.18
N PRO A 173 -7.61 29.84 2.49
CA PRO A 173 -7.03 31.10 2.93
C PRO A 173 -5.57 31.27 2.56
N LEU A 174 -4.75 30.22 2.70
CA LEU A 174 -3.33 30.25 2.35
C LEU A 174 -3.12 30.57 0.86
N ILE A 175 -3.94 29.98 -0.03
CA ILE A 175 -3.93 30.31 -1.47
C ILE A 175 -4.24 31.80 -1.67
N ASN A 176 -5.25 32.34 -0.99
CA ASN A 176 -5.65 33.74 -1.11
C ASN A 176 -4.58 34.71 -0.55
N GLU A 177 -3.80 34.26 0.41
CA GLU A 177 -2.68 35.00 1.01
C GLU A 177 -1.38 34.88 0.20
N GLY A 178 -1.39 34.10 -0.88
CA GLY A 178 -0.27 33.97 -1.82
C GLY A 178 0.75 32.90 -1.47
N ALA A 179 0.37 31.91 -0.62
CA ALA A 179 1.21 30.73 -0.38
C ALA A 179 1.58 30.04 -1.68
N THR A 180 2.85 29.65 -1.83
CA THR A 180 3.32 28.98 -3.03
C THR A 180 2.77 27.56 -3.14
N ARG A 181 2.68 27.04 -4.37
CA ARG A 181 2.26 25.65 -4.60
C ARG A 181 3.22 24.66 -3.95
N ALA A 182 4.52 24.97 -3.92
CA ALA A 182 5.55 24.18 -3.28
C ALA A 182 5.31 24.05 -1.76
N ASP A 183 5.07 25.17 -1.11
CA ASP A 183 4.83 25.23 0.34
C ASP A 183 3.53 24.51 0.72
N LEU A 184 2.46 24.71 -0.07
CA LEU A 184 1.19 24.00 0.15
C LEU A 184 1.35 22.49 -0.03
N ALA A 185 2.06 22.04 -1.06
CA ALA A 185 2.32 20.61 -1.32
C ALA A 185 3.10 19.96 -0.17
N ALA A 186 4.19 20.59 0.26
CA ALA A 186 4.98 20.12 1.39
C ALA A 186 4.18 20.13 2.71
N SER A 187 3.33 21.15 2.90
CA SER A 187 2.45 21.27 4.09
C SER A 187 1.38 20.17 4.11
N ILE A 188 0.83 19.79 2.96
CA ILE A 188 -0.09 18.65 2.82
C ILE A 188 0.62 17.35 3.21
N PHE A 189 1.83 17.10 2.73
CA PHE A 189 2.60 15.92 3.14
C PHE A 189 2.95 15.93 4.61
N GLN A 190 3.32 17.09 5.18
CA GLN A 190 3.56 17.19 6.61
C GLN A 190 2.28 16.93 7.43
N ALA A 191 1.11 17.31 6.93
CA ALA A 191 -0.17 17.02 7.56
C ALA A 191 -0.47 15.52 7.57
N VAL A 192 -0.18 14.79 6.46
CA VAL A 192 -0.26 13.32 6.39
C VAL A 192 0.64 12.67 7.44
N VAL A 193 1.90 13.09 7.53
CA VAL A 193 2.86 12.60 8.52
C VAL A 193 2.36 12.81 9.94
N ASN A 194 1.93 14.02 10.27
CA ASN A 194 1.41 14.37 11.59
C ASN A 194 0.19 13.52 11.96
N GLN A 195 -0.74 13.32 11.02
CA GLN A 195 -1.92 12.49 11.23
C GLN A 195 -1.57 11.02 11.47
N THR A 196 -0.64 10.47 10.69
CA THR A 196 -0.19 9.08 10.85
C THR A 196 0.49 8.89 12.20
N ILE A 197 1.45 9.73 12.54
CA ILE A 197 2.20 9.61 13.80
C ILE A 197 1.31 9.86 15.01
N SER A 198 0.59 10.98 15.06
CA SER A 198 -0.23 11.33 16.23
C SER A 198 -1.46 10.46 16.37
N GLY A 199 -2.10 10.11 15.23
CA GLY A 199 -3.33 9.34 15.21
C GLY A 199 -3.14 7.84 15.46
N LEU A 200 -2.05 7.25 14.99
CA LEU A 200 -1.81 5.80 15.10
C LEU A 200 -0.82 5.44 16.20
N ALA A 201 0.30 6.14 16.31
CA ALA A 201 1.27 5.81 17.35
C ALA A 201 0.74 6.07 18.75
N CYS A 202 -0.17 7.06 18.93
CA CYS A 202 -0.83 7.34 20.21
C CYS A 202 0.17 7.38 21.39
N GLY A 203 1.33 8.02 21.19
CA GLY A 203 2.39 8.13 22.18
C GLY A 203 3.36 6.96 22.26
N LYS A 204 3.12 5.82 21.58
CA LYS A 204 4.11 4.75 21.47
C LYS A 204 5.26 5.21 20.58
N PRO A 205 6.50 5.13 21.02
CA PRO A 205 7.64 5.62 20.23
C PRO A 205 7.82 4.81 18.94
N ILE A 206 8.06 5.50 17.83
CA ILE A 206 8.55 4.91 16.58
C ILE A 206 10.08 5.04 16.61
N ARG A 207 10.78 3.95 16.85
CA ARG A 207 12.23 3.92 17.07
C ARG A 207 12.84 2.66 16.45
N GLY A 208 14.18 2.69 16.25
CA GLY A 208 14.93 1.61 15.64
C GLY A 208 14.90 1.70 14.12
N CYS A 209 14.96 0.57 13.45
CA CYS A 209 14.89 0.47 12.00
C CYS A 209 13.43 0.57 11.54
N VAL A 210 13.11 1.62 10.78
CA VAL A 210 11.75 1.94 10.31
C VAL A 210 11.63 1.62 8.82
N ALA A 211 10.73 0.70 8.48
CA ALA A 211 10.39 0.37 7.10
C ALA A 211 9.25 1.26 6.58
N PHE A 212 9.39 1.72 5.33
CA PHE A 212 8.41 2.53 4.62
C PHE A 212 7.76 1.70 3.52
N LEU A 213 6.44 1.42 3.66
CA LEU A 213 5.70 0.52 2.78
C LEU A 213 4.45 1.18 2.19
N GLY A 214 3.93 0.56 1.14
CA GLY A 214 2.71 0.98 0.45
C GLY A 214 2.95 1.99 -0.66
N GLY A 215 1.95 2.13 -1.53
CA GLY A 215 2.04 2.96 -2.73
C GLY A 215 2.43 4.41 -2.48
N PRO A 216 1.77 5.15 -1.58
CA PRO A 216 2.15 6.54 -1.30
C PRO A 216 3.60 6.72 -0.89
N LEU A 217 4.16 5.85 -0.04
CA LEU A 217 5.55 5.96 0.41
C LEU A 217 6.56 5.48 -0.63
N HIS A 218 6.11 4.61 -1.57
CA HIS A 218 6.93 4.17 -2.68
C HIS A 218 7.05 5.24 -3.78
N PHE A 219 5.91 5.79 -4.21
CA PHE A 219 5.84 6.69 -5.37
C PHE A 219 6.05 8.17 -5.04
N LEU A 220 5.98 8.58 -3.77
CA LEU A 220 6.07 9.97 -3.33
C LEU A 220 7.28 10.17 -2.39
N PRO A 221 8.50 10.32 -2.94
CA PRO A 221 9.72 10.46 -2.14
C PRO A 221 9.70 11.67 -1.21
N GLU A 222 9.04 12.78 -1.56
CA GLU A 222 8.95 13.94 -0.67
C GLU A 222 8.07 13.68 0.56
N LEU A 223 7.03 12.84 0.42
CA LEU A 223 6.25 12.36 1.55
C LEU A 223 7.12 11.50 2.49
N LYS A 224 7.90 10.57 1.94
CA LYS A 224 8.83 9.74 2.72
C LYS A 224 9.88 10.60 3.43
N LYS A 225 10.46 11.59 2.75
CA LYS A 225 11.38 12.56 3.36
C LYS A 225 10.73 13.33 4.53
N ALA A 226 9.45 13.68 4.43
CA ALA A 226 8.73 14.32 5.51
C ALA A 226 8.61 13.42 6.76
N PHE A 227 8.37 12.10 6.59
CA PHE A 227 8.43 11.12 7.69
C PHE A 227 9.82 11.04 8.30
N ILE A 228 10.86 10.86 7.48
CA ILE A 228 12.25 10.76 7.92
C ILE A 228 12.64 11.99 8.75
N ARG A 229 12.33 13.19 8.26
CA ARG A 229 12.59 14.46 8.96
C ARG A 229 11.85 14.54 10.29
N THR A 230 10.56 14.21 10.32
CA THR A 230 9.71 14.32 11.51
C THR A 230 10.12 13.32 12.59
N LEU A 231 10.46 12.10 12.20
CA LEU A 231 10.91 11.04 13.09
C LEU A 231 12.41 11.17 13.44
N LYS A 232 13.13 12.10 12.79
CA LYS A 232 14.58 12.33 12.95
C LYS A 232 15.39 11.06 12.73
N LEU A 233 15.02 10.28 11.70
CA LEU A 233 15.72 9.05 11.36
C LEU A 233 17.07 9.36 10.71
N THR A 234 18.06 8.56 11.06
CA THR A 234 19.37 8.55 10.41
C THR A 234 19.40 7.47 9.31
N PRO A 235 20.30 7.53 8.33
CA PRO A 235 20.32 6.56 7.23
C PRO A 235 20.34 5.10 7.67
N GLU A 236 21.01 4.78 8.77
CA GLU A 236 21.07 3.43 9.34
C GLU A 236 19.75 2.94 9.95
N ASN A 237 18.83 3.85 10.24
CA ASN A 237 17.50 3.54 10.77
C ASN A 237 16.41 3.48 9.70
N ILE A 238 16.78 3.64 8.42
CA ILE A 238 15.82 3.63 7.33
C ILE A 238 15.87 2.27 6.63
N VAL A 239 14.71 1.61 6.54
CA VAL A 239 14.49 0.44 5.70
C VAL A 239 13.58 0.87 4.53
N ASP A 240 14.16 0.92 3.34
CA ASP A 240 13.48 1.40 2.12
C ASP A 240 13.55 0.33 1.02
N PRO A 241 12.64 -0.63 1.02
CA PRO A 241 12.63 -1.70 0.03
C PRO A 241 12.28 -1.21 -1.37
N ASP A 242 13.00 -1.67 -2.39
CA ASP A 242 12.75 -1.31 -3.79
C ASP A 242 11.31 -1.56 -4.26
N ASN A 243 10.69 -2.66 -3.75
CA ASN A 243 9.32 -3.06 -4.08
C ASN A 243 8.36 -2.83 -2.91
N SER A 244 8.56 -1.76 -2.13
CA SER A 244 7.81 -1.47 -0.91
C SER A 244 6.29 -1.42 -1.09
N HIS A 245 5.80 -1.12 -2.29
CA HIS A 245 4.38 -1.11 -2.66
C HIS A 245 3.78 -2.49 -2.91
N LEU A 246 4.60 -3.55 -2.99
CA LEU A 246 4.19 -4.93 -3.25
C LEU A 246 4.30 -5.86 -2.03
N PHE A 247 4.67 -5.34 -0.85
CA PHE A 247 5.02 -6.16 0.31
C PHE A 247 3.88 -7.03 0.81
N ALA A 248 2.65 -6.54 0.86
CA ALA A 248 1.50 -7.35 1.25
C ALA A 248 1.26 -8.52 0.27
N ALA A 249 1.33 -8.25 -1.05
CA ALA A 249 1.21 -9.32 -2.05
C ALA A 249 2.39 -10.30 -1.98
N MET A 250 3.63 -9.80 -1.81
CA MET A 250 4.81 -10.66 -1.65
C MET A 250 4.67 -11.56 -0.42
N GLY A 251 4.28 -11.01 0.71
CA GLY A 251 4.06 -11.77 1.94
C GLY A 251 2.95 -12.81 1.80
N ALA A 252 1.85 -12.49 1.13
CA ALA A 252 0.83 -13.49 0.83
C ALA A 252 1.39 -14.65 -0.01
N ALA A 253 2.27 -14.37 -0.98
CA ALA A 253 2.94 -15.42 -1.75
C ALA A 253 3.87 -16.28 -0.88
N LEU A 254 4.58 -15.68 0.10
CA LEU A 254 5.45 -16.38 1.04
C LEU A 254 4.67 -17.28 1.99
N GLU A 255 3.50 -16.86 2.43
CA GLU A 255 2.59 -17.62 3.30
C GLU A 255 1.82 -18.75 2.56
N THR A 256 2.03 -18.92 1.25
CA THR A 256 1.39 -20.01 0.51
C THR A 256 1.89 -21.36 1.00
N GLU A 257 1.00 -22.16 1.58
CA GLU A 257 1.31 -23.49 2.09
C GLU A 257 1.69 -24.46 0.95
N ALA A 258 2.57 -25.41 1.25
CA ALA A 258 2.98 -26.46 0.29
C ALA A 258 1.80 -27.28 -0.24
N GLY A 259 0.71 -27.39 0.55
CA GLY A 259 -0.53 -28.08 0.19
C GLY A 259 -1.50 -27.27 -0.68
N THR A 260 -1.24 -25.98 -0.90
CA THR A 260 -2.11 -25.14 -1.75
C THR A 260 -2.12 -25.68 -3.18
N ALA A 261 -3.32 -25.91 -3.72
CA ALA A 261 -3.49 -26.44 -5.07
C ALA A 261 -2.92 -25.48 -6.11
N ALA A 262 -2.02 -26.03 -6.96
CA ALA A 262 -1.53 -25.29 -8.11
C ALA A 262 -2.61 -25.25 -9.20
N ARG A 263 -2.84 -24.09 -9.80
CA ARG A 263 -3.84 -23.87 -10.85
C ARG A 263 -3.19 -23.28 -12.09
N PRO A 264 -3.56 -23.73 -13.30
CA PRO A 264 -3.13 -23.07 -14.52
C PRO A 264 -3.50 -21.58 -14.50
N ILE A 265 -2.58 -20.69 -14.87
CA ILE A 265 -2.86 -19.25 -14.92
C ILE A 265 -4.06 -18.92 -15.81
N GLY A 266 -4.24 -19.66 -16.92
CA GLY A 266 -5.39 -19.54 -17.81
C GLY A 266 -6.73 -19.83 -17.13
N GLU A 267 -6.80 -20.82 -16.24
CA GLU A 267 -8.02 -21.14 -15.49
C GLU A 267 -8.46 -19.96 -14.59
N LEU A 268 -7.51 -19.31 -13.91
CA LEU A 268 -7.81 -18.16 -13.08
C LEU A 268 -8.33 -16.98 -13.92
N ILE A 269 -7.73 -16.74 -15.09
CA ILE A 269 -8.16 -15.70 -16.03
C ILE A 269 -9.58 -15.99 -16.50
N ASP A 270 -9.88 -17.23 -16.92
CA ASP A 270 -11.19 -17.63 -17.44
C ASP A 270 -12.29 -17.51 -16.38
N ARG A 271 -12.00 -17.90 -15.13
CA ARG A 271 -12.96 -17.74 -14.02
C ARG A 271 -13.27 -16.28 -13.75
N LEU A 272 -12.29 -15.39 -13.77
CA LEU A 272 -12.48 -13.95 -13.60
C LEU A 272 -13.27 -13.35 -14.77
N ALA A 273 -13.02 -13.79 -16.02
CA ALA A 273 -13.70 -13.30 -17.20
C ALA A 273 -15.19 -13.71 -17.27
N GLN A 274 -15.56 -14.87 -16.72
CA GLN A 274 -16.94 -15.34 -16.62
C GLN A 274 -17.76 -14.56 -15.57
N GLY A 275 -17.11 -13.70 -14.80
CA GLY A 275 -17.74 -12.94 -13.72
C GLY A 275 -17.98 -13.80 -12.49
N VAL A 276 -17.15 -13.63 -11.49
CA VAL A 276 -17.34 -14.32 -10.22
C VAL A 276 -18.44 -13.63 -9.44
N THR A 277 -19.55 -14.34 -9.20
CA THR A 277 -20.65 -13.81 -8.37
C THR A 277 -20.17 -13.65 -6.94
N MET A 278 -19.99 -12.41 -6.52
CA MET A 278 -19.66 -12.10 -5.13
C MET A 278 -20.93 -12.20 -4.28
N VAL A 279 -20.99 -13.17 -3.39
CA VAL A 279 -22.08 -13.29 -2.42
C VAL A 279 -21.77 -12.32 -1.27
N PHE A 280 -22.49 -11.21 -1.23
CA PHE A 280 -22.46 -10.31 -0.09
C PHE A 280 -23.38 -10.87 0.99
N GLU A 281 -22.85 -11.48 2.03
CA GLU A 281 -23.60 -11.67 3.25
C GLU A 281 -23.73 -10.33 3.97
N ILE A 282 -24.89 -9.69 3.82
CA ILE A 282 -25.25 -8.54 4.65
C ILE A 282 -25.52 -9.07 6.05
N LYS A 283 -24.60 -8.84 6.98
CA LYS A 283 -24.80 -9.05 8.42
C LYS A 283 -25.32 -7.78 9.05
#